data_b5e3d5152a365357efca8f8abb7b88ed
#
_entry.id   b5e3d5152a365357efca8f8abb7b88ed
#
_cell.length_a   1.000
_cell.length_b   1.000
_cell.length_c   1.000
_cell.angle_alpha   90.00
_cell.angle_beta   90.00
_cell.angle_gamma   90.00
#
_symmetry.space_group_name_H-M   'P 1'
#
loop_
_entity.id
_entity.type
_entity.pdbx_description
1 polymer ?
#
loop_
_entity_poly.entity_id
_entity_poly.type
_entity_poly.pdbx_seq_one_letter_code
_entity_poly.pdbx_strand_id
1 'polypeptide(L)'
;MDKSYDVVIVGTGAAGLYCALNLPSRIRTLIISKERADESDSFLAQGGICMLCGEDDYEPYFTDTMRAGHFENDQKAVDLMIRSSNSIIRDLIRSEEHTSELQ
;
A
#
# COMPACT_ATOMS: atom_id res chain seq x y z
N MET A 1 3.49 24.36 24.12
CA MET A 1 2.36 23.46 23.95
C MET A 1 2.85 22.09 23.48
N ASP A 2 2.63 21.08 24.28
CA ASP A 2 3.10 19.74 23.95
C ASP A 2 2.29 19.15 22.81
N LYS A 3 2.99 18.76 21.76
CA LYS A 3 2.37 18.02 20.66
C LYS A 3 2.82 16.57 20.78
N SER A 4 1.88 15.70 21.04
CA SER A 4 2.17 14.27 21.13
C SER A 4 1.34 13.52 20.09
N TYR A 5 1.94 12.48 19.56
CA TYR A 5 1.33 11.64 18.53
C TYR A 5 1.34 10.19 19.00
N ASP A 6 0.30 9.47 18.63
CA ASP A 6 0.19 8.05 18.94
C ASP A 6 0.99 7.20 17.97
N VAL A 7 1.04 7.64 16.70
CA VAL A 7 1.74 6.92 15.64
C VAL A 7 2.53 7.92 14.80
N VAL A 8 3.76 7.57 14.48
CA VAL A 8 4.60 8.33 13.55
C VAL A 8 4.87 7.43 12.34
N ILE A 9 4.54 7.94 11.15
CA ILE A 9 4.78 7.24 9.90
C ILE A 9 5.90 7.96 9.16
N VAL A 10 6.92 7.24 8.79
CA VAL A 10 8.05 7.79 8.04
C VAL A 10 7.88 7.42 6.58
N GLY A 11 7.59 8.42 5.77
CA GLY A 11 7.40 8.25 4.33
C GLY A 11 5.99 8.56 3.87
N THR A 12 5.89 9.17 2.68
CA THR A 12 4.63 9.57 2.06
C THR A 12 4.37 8.81 0.76
N GLY A 13 4.97 7.63 0.62
CA GLY A 13 4.64 6.73 -0.47
C GLY A 13 3.36 5.96 -0.19
N ALA A 14 3.03 5.03 -1.08
CA ALA A 14 1.78 4.26 -1.01
C ALA A 14 1.63 3.53 0.33
N ALA A 15 2.70 2.92 0.83
CA ALA A 15 2.64 2.15 2.07
C ALA A 15 2.34 3.05 3.28
N GLY A 16 3.01 4.19 3.37
CA GLY A 16 2.79 5.12 4.48
C GLY A 16 1.39 5.72 4.47
N LEU A 17 0.94 6.15 3.31
CA LEU A 17 -0.39 6.73 3.18
C LEU A 17 -1.49 5.70 3.41
N TYR A 18 -1.33 4.48 2.91
CA TYR A 18 -2.30 3.42 3.15
C TYR A 18 -2.38 3.06 4.62
N CYS A 19 -1.23 2.99 5.29
CA CYS A 19 -1.19 2.79 6.74
C CYS A 19 -1.98 3.87 7.47
N ALA A 20 -1.76 5.14 7.13
CA ALA A 20 -2.45 6.26 7.76
C ALA A 20 -3.96 6.18 7.56
N LEU A 21 -4.40 5.84 6.35
CA LEU A 21 -5.83 5.74 6.02
C LEU A 21 -6.53 4.63 6.79
N ASN A 22 -5.80 3.61 7.22
CA ASN A 22 -6.38 2.47 7.93
C ASN A 22 -6.28 2.60 9.46
N LEU A 23 -5.73 3.69 9.96
CA LEU A 23 -5.73 3.94 11.40
C LEU A 23 -7.06 4.56 11.83
N PRO A 24 -7.57 4.23 13.03
CA PRO A 24 -8.78 4.86 13.53
C PRO A 24 -8.62 6.39 13.62
N SER A 25 -9.70 7.11 13.40
CA SER A 25 -9.66 8.59 13.41
C SER A 25 -9.26 9.17 14.76
N ARG A 26 -9.44 8.41 15.85
CA ARG A 26 -9.03 8.86 17.18
C ARG A 26 -7.52 8.84 17.39
N ILE A 27 -6.79 8.15 16.52
CA ILE A 27 -5.32 8.04 16.61
C ILE A 27 -4.71 9.31 16.04
N ARG A 28 -3.86 9.94 16.85
CA ARG A 28 -3.13 11.13 16.39
C ARG A 28 -1.89 10.67 15.63
N THR A 29 -1.87 10.95 14.36
CA THR A 29 -0.83 10.45 13.46
C THR A 29 -0.01 11.59 12.90
N LEU A 30 1.30 11.43 12.94
CA LEU A 30 2.24 12.34 12.28
C LEU A 30 2.89 11.60 11.14
N ILE A 31 2.87 12.19 9.95
CA ILE A 31 3.56 11.63 8.79
C ILE A 31 4.74 12.56 8.49
N ILE A 32 5.93 11.99 8.40
CA ILE A 32 7.15 12.75 8.09
C ILE A 32 7.76 12.22 6.80
N SER A 33 8.32 13.13 6.00
CA SER A 33 8.95 12.79 4.75
C SER A 33 10.05 13.81 4.46
N LYS A 34 11.06 13.38 3.73
CA LYS A 34 12.13 14.30 3.31
C LYS A 34 11.72 15.18 2.13
N GLU A 35 10.66 14.79 1.41
CA GLU A 35 10.18 15.49 0.24
C GLU A 35 8.66 15.61 0.30
N ARG A 36 8.09 16.38 -0.60
CA ARG A 36 6.64 16.50 -0.73
C ARG A 36 6.06 15.15 -1.18
N ALA A 37 4.80 14.89 -0.81
CA ALA A 37 4.14 13.64 -1.17
C ALA A 37 4.10 13.41 -2.69
N ASP A 38 3.93 14.50 -3.48
CA ASP A 38 3.90 14.42 -4.94
C ASP A 38 5.28 14.20 -5.57
N GLU A 39 6.32 14.14 -4.75
CA GLU A 39 7.69 13.84 -5.20
C GLU A 39 8.11 12.43 -4.81
N SER A 40 7.22 11.67 -4.14
CA SER A 40 7.52 10.30 -3.75
C SER A 40 7.59 9.38 -4.96
N ASP A 41 8.34 8.29 -4.83
CA ASP A 41 8.42 7.29 -5.90
C ASP A 41 7.05 6.71 -6.24
N SER A 42 6.18 6.55 -5.25
CA SER A 42 4.82 6.04 -5.50
C SER A 42 4.00 7.01 -6.33
N PHE A 43 4.10 8.31 -6.06
CA PHE A 43 3.37 9.32 -6.82
C PHE A 43 3.86 9.39 -8.27
N LEU A 44 5.18 9.26 -8.46
CA LEU A 44 5.80 9.36 -9.78
C LEU A 44 5.77 8.05 -10.56
N ALA A 45 5.36 6.96 -9.92
CA ALA A 45 5.34 5.65 -10.56
C ALA A 45 4.36 5.60 -11.72
N GLN A 46 4.75 4.88 -12.77
CA GLN A 46 3.93 4.66 -13.95
C GLN A 46 3.85 3.16 -14.22
N GLY A 47 2.76 2.74 -14.84
CA GLY A 47 2.53 1.34 -15.16
C GLY A 47 1.36 0.77 -14.40
N GLY A 48 1.34 -0.54 -14.27
CA GLY A 48 0.25 -1.25 -13.61
C GLY A 48 0.57 -1.65 -12.20
N ILE A 49 -0.44 -2.22 -11.56
CA ILE A 49 -0.29 -2.83 -10.25
C ILE A 49 -0.81 -4.27 -10.34
N CYS A 50 -0.08 -5.19 -9.74
CA CYS A 50 -0.44 -6.61 -9.78
C CYS A 50 -1.48 -6.93 -8.72
N MET A 51 -2.44 -7.76 -9.09
CA MET A 51 -3.51 -8.18 -8.21
C MET A 51 -3.86 -9.63 -8.53
N LEU A 52 -4.16 -10.40 -7.49
CA LEU A 52 -4.67 -11.76 -7.67
C LEU A 52 -6.09 -11.68 -8.24
N CYS A 53 -6.32 -12.29 -9.39
CA CYS A 53 -7.62 -12.25 -10.04
C CYS A 53 -8.47 -13.50 -9.76
N GLY A 54 -7.83 -14.64 -9.50
CA GLY A 54 -8.51 -15.87 -9.18
C GLY A 54 -7.54 -16.89 -8.60
N GLU A 55 -8.05 -18.00 -8.10
CA GLU A 55 -7.22 -19.04 -7.49
C GLU A 55 -6.15 -19.57 -8.44
N ASP A 56 -6.45 -19.65 -9.73
CA ASP A 56 -5.52 -20.17 -10.72
C ASP A 56 -4.31 -19.26 -10.92
N ASP A 57 -4.42 -18.00 -10.56
CA ASP A 57 -3.34 -17.03 -10.71
C ASP A 57 -2.32 -17.08 -9.57
N TYR A 58 -2.65 -17.75 -8.47
CA TYR A 58 -1.79 -17.71 -7.28
C TYR A 58 -0.40 -18.29 -7.53
N GLU A 59 -0.33 -19.50 -8.06
CA GLU A 59 0.96 -20.17 -8.23
C GLU A 59 1.90 -19.42 -9.20
N PRO A 60 1.44 -18.99 -10.37
CA PRO A 60 2.30 -18.17 -11.24
C PRO A 60 2.73 -16.88 -10.57
N TYR A 61 1.84 -16.19 -9.87
CA TYR A 61 2.15 -14.94 -9.19
C TYR A 61 3.21 -15.18 -8.10
N PHE A 62 2.99 -16.19 -7.27
CA PHE A 62 3.93 -16.54 -6.20
C PHE A 62 5.31 -16.89 -6.76
N THR A 63 5.34 -17.77 -7.76
CA THR A 63 6.59 -18.24 -8.35
C THR A 63 7.36 -17.11 -9.01
N ASP A 64 6.68 -16.25 -9.77
CA ASP A 64 7.32 -15.12 -10.43
C ASP A 64 7.88 -14.12 -9.42
N THR A 65 7.14 -13.89 -8.33
CA THR A 65 7.60 -12.99 -7.27
C THR A 65 8.84 -13.54 -6.58
N MET A 66 8.81 -14.83 -6.25
CA MET A 66 9.98 -15.48 -5.62
C MET A 66 11.19 -15.45 -6.54
N ARG A 67 10.98 -15.71 -7.83
CA ARG A 67 12.06 -15.68 -8.81
C ARG A 67 12.66 -14.28 -8.95
N ALA A 68 11.82 -13.26 -8.97
CA ALA A 68 12.28 -11.87 -9.07
C ALA A 68 13.15 -11.48 -7.87
N GLY A 69 12.88 -12.04 -6.71
CA GLY A 69 13.67 -11.83 -5.50
C GLY A 69 14.80 -12.83 -5.32
N HIS A 70 15.13 -13.60 -6.35
CA HIS A 70 16.19 -14.62 -6.32
C HIS A 70 15.96 -15.65 -5.22
N PHE A 71 14.69 -15.92 -4.89
CA PHE A 71 14.27 -16.88 -3.86
C PHE A 71 14.77 -16.53 -2.45
N GLU A 72 15.17 -15.28 -2.24
CA GLU A 72 15.54 -14.79 -0.91
C GLU A 72 14.37 -14.15 -0.16
N ASN A 73 13.21 -14.05 -0.80
CA ASN A 73 12.03 -13.43 -0.23
C ASN A 73 11.52 -14.23 0.98
N ASP A 74 10.92 -13.50 1.92
CA ASP A 74 10.14 -14.12 2.99
C ASP A 74 8.83 -14.66 2.38
N GLN A 75 8.66 -15.97 2.42
CA GLN A 75 7.51 -16.62 1.79
C GLN A 75 6.18 -16.20 2.41
N LYS A 76 6.16 -16.00 3.73
CA LYS A 76 4.94 -15.56 4.42
C LYS A 76 4.54 -14.16 4.01
N ALA A 77 5.51 -13.28 3.86
CA ALA A 77 5.26 -11.90 3.41
C ALA A 77 4.73 -11.90 1.98
N VAL A 78 5.31 -12.71 1.09
CA VAL A 78 4.85 -12.82 -0.30
C VAL A 78 3.42 -13.36 -0.34
N ASP A 79 3.12 -14.41 0.42
CA ASP A 79 1.79 -14.99 0.49
C ASP A 79 0.76 -13.95 0.97
N LEU A 80 1.08 -13.22 2.03
CA LEU A 80 0.20 -12.18 2.55
C LEU A 80 -0.06 -11.09 1.52
N MET A 81 0.99 -10.63 0.84
CA MET A 81 0.88 -9.61 -0.20
C MET A 81 -0.08 -10.06 -1.31
N ILE A 82 0.10 -11.28 -1.81
CA ILE A 82 -0.70 -11.79 -2.93
C ILE A 82 -2.15 -11.98 -2.50
N ARG A 83 -2.39 -12.64 -1.37
CA ARG A 83 -3.75 -12.93 -0.91
C ARG A 83 -4.51 -11.69 -0.51
N SER A 84 -3.82 -10.64 -0.06
CA SER A 84 -4.45 -9.36 0.31
C SER A 84 -4.68 -8.45 -0.88
N SER A 85 -4.04 -8.70 -2.02
CA SER A 85 -3.99 -7.75 -3.14
C SER A 85 -5.38 -7.38 -3.66
N ASN A 86 -6.28 -8.35 -3.80
CA ASN A 86 -7.61 -8.10 -4.36
C ASN A 86 -8.41 -7.12 -3.50
N SER A 87 -8.48 -7.37 -2.18
CA SER A 87 -9.26 -6.50 -1.30
C SER A 87 -8.65 -5.11 -1.16
N ILE A 88 -7.33 -5.01 -1.15
CA ILE A 88 -6.63 -3.73 -1.06
C ILE A 88 -6.89 -2.88 -2.31
N ILE A 89 -6.76 -3.48 -3.48
CA ILE A 89 -6.98 -2.74 -4.73
C ILE A 89 -8.44 -2.31 -4.86
N ARG A 90 -9.38 -3.15 -4.46
CA ARG A 90 -10.79 -2.78 -4.46
C ARG A 90 -11.08 -1.62 -3.52
N ASP A 91 -10.45 -1.58 -2.35
CA ASP A 91 -10.56 -0.47 -1.42
C ASP A 91 -10.06 0.84 -2.04
N LEU A 92 -8.92 0.78 -2.72
CA LEU A 92 -8.35 1.96 -3.37
C LEU A 92 -9.26 2.48 -4.49
N ILE A 93 -9.84 1.58 -5.27
CA ILE A 93 -10.78 1.95 -6.33
C ILE A 93 -12.01 2.65 -5.73
N ARG A 94 -12.57 2.10 -4.66
CA ARG A 94 -13.72 2.72 -4.00
C ARG A 94 -13.40 4.09 -3.43
N SER A 95 -12.20 4.28 -2.89
CA SER A 95 -11.76 5.58 -2.39
C SER A 95 -11.71 6.61 -3.49
N GLU A 96 -11.20 6.24 -4.68
CA GLU A 96 -11.14 7.12 -5.83
C GLU A 96 -12.54 7.49 -6.32
N GLU A 97 -13.43 6.51 -6.43
CA GLU A 97 -14.81 6.74 -6.86
C GLU A 97 -15.52 7.69 -5.91
N HIS A 98 -15.35 7.50 -4.61
CA HIS A 98 -15.96 8.38 -3.61
C HIS A 98 -15.44 9.81 -3.74
N THR A 99 -14.14 9.97 -3.96
CA THR A 99 -13.54 11.28 -4.14
C THR A 99 -14.09 11.98 -5.40
N SER A 100 -14.26 11.21 -6.47
CA SER A 100 -14.83 11.73 -7.71
C SER A 100 -16.27 12.22 -7.53
N GLU A 101 -17.06 11.50 -6.74
CA GLU A 101 -18.44 11.89 -6.45
C GLU A 101 -18.54 13.18 -5.65
N LEU A 102 -17.52 13.49 -4.85
CA LEU A 102 -17.50 14.69 -4.03
C LEU A 102 -17.07 15.94 -4.80
N GLN A 103 -16.52 15.75 -5.97
CA GLN A 103 -16.11 16.86 -6.82
C GLN A 103 -17.25 17.31 -7.72
#